data_24c18c158aa1664bebabacb2efe14aea
#
_entry.id   24c18c158aa1664bebabacb2efe14aea
#
_cell.length_a   1.000
_cell.length_b   1.000
_cell.length_c   1.000
_cell.angle_alpha   90.00
_cell.angle_beta   90.00
_cell.angle_gamma   90.00
#
_symmetry.space_group_name_H-M   'P 1'
#
loop_
_entity.id
_entity.type
_entity.pdbx_description
1 polymer ?
#
loop_
_entity_poly.entity_id
_entity_poly.type
_entity_poly.pdbx_seq_one_letter_code
_entity_poly.pdbx_strand_id
1 'polypeptide(L)'
;MNLDFEIDNIRFNARASAIIYNKDKTKVLLFKIVDRDYFMLPGGRIEFYEDSINAIKREVKEETGFNLEFELCSIQENFLEKDNKKIMQYCFCYKSIYNENITQEKFVCKDNKGQMFYWININDLQNYKLLPNSTYKLIKDSENIRHIIER
;
A
#
# COMPACT_ATOMS: atom_id res chain seq x y z
N MET A 1 12.06 -15.24 -3.02
CA MET A 1 11.72 -14.92 -4.43
C MET A 1 10.36 -14.25 -4.47
N ASN A 2 10.31 -13.05 -4.96
CA ASN A 2 9.05 -12.32 -5.10
C ASN A 2 8.14 -12.96 -6.16
N LEU A 3 6.82 -12.90 -5.93
CA LEU A 3 5.83 -13.21 -6.96
C LEU A 3 5.75 -12.05 -7.97
N ASP A 4 6.77 -11.96 -8.80
CA ASP A 4 6.94 -10.94 -9.82
C ASP A 4 7.67 -11.56 -11.02
N PHE A 5 6.93 -11.87 -12.06
CA PHE A 5 7.41 -12.60 -13.23
C PHE A 5 7.21 -11.79 -14.50
N GLU A 6 8.22 -11.75 -15.34
CA GLU A 6 8.17 -11.07 -16.62
C GLU A 6 8.62 -12.03 -17.74
N ILE A 7 7.79 -12.15 -18.77
CA ILE A 7 8.08 -12.92 -19.97
C ILE A 7 7.71 -12.04 -21.15
N ASP A 8 8.68 -11.71 -22.00
CA ASP A 8 8.52 -10.78 -23.13
C ASP A 8 7.94 -9.44 -22.68
N ASN A 9 6.74 -9.10 -23.17
CA ASN A 9 6.03 -7.85 -22.81
C ASN A 9 4.88 -8.07 -21.82
N ILE A 10 4.88 -9.21 -21.13
CA ILE A 10 3.85 -9.55 -20.13
C ILE A 10 4.50 -9.67 -18.77
N ARG A 11 3.92 -9.01 -17.79
CA ARG A 11 4.34 -9.08 -16.39
C ARG A 11 3.19 -9.41 -15.49
N PHE A 12 3.40 -10.35 -14.57
CA PHE A 12 2.48 -10.62 -13.46
C PHE A 12 3.18 -10.39 -12.14
N ASN A 13 2.48 -9.74 -11.19
CA ASN A 13 2.97 -9.68 -9.83
C ASN A 13 1.83 -9.73 -8.80
N ALA A 14 2.15 -10.20 -7.61
CA ALA A 14 1.26 -10.18 -6.46
C ALA A 14 1.87 -9.32 -5.35
N ARG A 15 1.05 -8.47 -4.73
CA ARG A 15 1.49 -7.61 -3.64
C ARG A 15 0.46 -7.53 -2.52
N ALA A 16 0.93 -7.11 -1.35
CA ALA A 16 0.09 -6.72 -0.23
C ALA A 16 0.30 -5.24 0.07
N SER A 17 -0.77 -4.54 0.42
CA SER A 17 -0.74 -3.14 0.83
C SER A 17 -1.53 -2.94 2.10
N ALA A 18 -1.29 -1.82 2.79
CA ALA A 18 -1.95 -1.53 4.07
C ALA A 18 -2.51 -0.12 4.14
N ILE A 19 -3.73 0.00 4.65
CA ILE A 19 -4.29 1.25 5.13
C ILE A 19 -4.04 1.29 6.63
N ILE A 20 -3.11 2.12 7.06
CA ILE A 20 -2.74 2.25 8.48
C ILE A 20 -3.29 3.57 8.99
N TYR A 21 -4.32 3.50 9.80
CA TYR A 21 -4.91 4.66 10.47
C TYR A 21 -4.16 4.96 11.76
N ASN A 22 -4.13 6.22 12.15
CA ASN A 22 -3.75 6.58 13.51
C ASN A 22 -4.86 6.22 14.51
N LYS A 23 -4.59 6.41 15.79
CA LYS A 23 -5.43 5.95 16.90
C LYS A 23 -6.90 6.42 16.82
N ASP A 24 -7.14 7.67 16.44
CA ASP A 24 -8.48 8.25 16.33
C ASP A 24 -9.04 8.25 14.90
N LYS A 25 -8.34 7.61 13.96
CA LYS A 25 -8.71 7.52 12.54
C LYS A 25 -8.87 8.87 11.84
N THR A 26 -8.12 9.87 12.27
CA THR A 26 -8.08 11.18 11.61
C THR A 26 -6.99 11.27 10.56
N LYS A 27 -5.97 10.41 10.66
CA LYS A 27 -4.82 10.38 9.74
C LYS A 27 -4.60 8.97 9.19
N VAL A 28 -3.96 8.92 8.05
CA VAL A 28 -3.53 7.68 7.39
C VAL A 28 -2.06 7.80 7.01
N LEU A 29 -1.34 6.68 7.07
CA LEU A 29 0.07 6.61 6.67
C LEU A 29 0.18 6.33 5.18
N LEU A 30 0.81 7.24 4.45
CA LEU A 30 1.10 7.12 3.04
C LEU A 30 2.58 7.32 2.77
N PHE A 31 3.09 6.80 1.67
CA PHE A 31 4.45 7.08 1.28
C PHE A 31 4.54 7.71 -0.10
N LYS A 32 5.65 8.38 -0.33
CA LYS A 32 5.99 9.02 -1.59
C LYS A 32 7.44 8.69 -1.93
N ILE A 33 7.68 8.37 -3.19
CA ILE A 33 9.03 8.28 -3.74
C ILE A 33 9.51 9.71 -3.99
N VAL A 34 10.73 10.02 -3.62
CA VAL A 34 11.29 11.40 -3.60
C VAL A 34 11.03 12.18 -4.88
N ASP A 35 11.17 11.55 -6.06
CA ASP A 35 11.01 12.23 -7.36
C ASP A 35 9.63 12.05 -7.99
N ARG A 36 8.63 11.59 -7.24
CA ARG A 36 7.27 11.39 -7.73
C ARG A 36 6.30 12.35 -7.07
N ASP A 37 5.21 12.67 -7.79
CA ASP A 37 4.18 13.62 -7.36
C ASP A 37 2.93 12.95 -6.77
N TYR A 38 2.99 11.65 -6.46
CA TYR A 38 1.87 10.89 -5.96
C TYR A 38 2.22 10.09 -4.71
N PHE A 39 1.20 9.80 -3.91
CA PHE A 39 1.29 8.97 -2.72
C PHE A 39 0.72 7.58 -2.96
N MET A 40 1.23 6.61 -2.22
CA MET A 40 0.79 5.22 -2.26
C MET A 40 0.66 4.66 -0.83
N LEU A 41 -0.09 3.57 -0.73
CA LEU A 41 -0.16 2.80 0.52
C LEU A 41 1.14 2.03 0.76
N PRO A 42 1.57 1.90 2.02
CA PRO A 42 2.68 1.00 2.38
C PRO A 42 2.44 -0.42 1.89
N GLY A 43 3.49 -1.13 1.61
CA GLY A 43 3.42 -2.53 1.20
C GLY A 43 4.47 -2.93 0.19
N GLY A 44 4.38 -4.15 -0.31
CA GLY A 44 5.35 -4.67 -1.26
C GLY A 44 4.93 -5.97 -1.89
N ARG A 45 5.90 -6.65 -2.50
CA ARG A 45 5.68 -7.92 -3.18
C ARG A 45 5.48 -9.06 -2.18
N ILE A 46 4.55 -9.95 -2.51
CA ILE A 46 4.41 -11.22 -1.79
C ILE A 46 5.54 -12.14 -2.25
N GLU A 47 6.17 -12.82 -1.33
CA GLU A 47 7.21 -13.82 -1.66
C GLU A 47 6.59 -15.17 -1.99
N PHE A 48 7.34 -15.99 -2.70
CA PHE A 48 6.91 -17.36 -3.01
C PHE A 48 6.69 -18.13 -1.71
N TYR A 49 5.55 -18.81 -1.60
CA TYR A 49 5.13 -19.60 -0.44
C TYR A 49 4.79 -18.77 0.81
N GLU A 50 4.57 -17.46 0.64
CA GLU A 50 4.14 -16.54 1.69
C GLU A 50 2.67 -16.16 1.48
N ASP A 51 1.87 -16.18 2.53
CA ASP A 51 0.50 -15.64 2.44
C ASP A 51 0.50 -14.11 2.53
N SER A 52 -0.57 -13.50 2.06
CA SER A 52 -0.65 -12.04 1.94
C SER A 52 -0.66 -11.30 3.29
N ILE A 53 -1.19 -11.91 4.36
CA ILE A 53 -1.16 -11.27 5.69
C ILE A 53 0.24 -11.29 6.29
N ASN A 54 1.00 -12.35 6.10
CA ASN A 54 2.40 -12.40 6.53
C ASN A 54 3.26 -11.45 5.70
N ALA A 55 2.99 -11.35 4.39
CA ALA A 55 3.64 -10.40 3.52
C ALA A 55 3.46 -8.95 4.01
N ILE A 56 2.23 -8.53 4.33
CA ILE A 56 2.00 -7.16 4.79
C ILE A 56 2.62 -6.90 6.17
N LYS A 57 2.59 -7.87 7.07
CA LYS A 57 3.28 -7.75 8.37
C LYS A 57 4.78 -7.54 8.19
N ARG A 58 5.39 -8.32 7.32
CA ARG A 58 6.83 -8.24 7.01
C ARG A 58 7.17 -6.89 6.37
N GLU A 59 6.46 -6.50 5.31
CA GLU A 59 6.72 -5.26 4.58
C GLU A 59 6.58 -4.03 5.48
N VAL A 60 5.50 -3.91 6.24
CA VAL A 60 5.29 -2.78 7.15
C VAL A 60 6.37 -2.72 8.22
N LYS A 61 6.78 -3.86 8.77
CA LYS A 61 7.87 -3.91 9.75
C LYS A 61 9.21 -3.49 9.14
N GLU A 62 9.54 -3.96 7.94
CA GLU A 62 10.77 -3.60 7.23
C GLU A 62 10.82 -2.10 6.90
N GLU A 63 9.70 -1.55 6.43
CA GLU A 63 9.63 -0.16 5.99
C GLU A 63 9.52 0.84 7.13
N THR A 64 8.73 0.53 8.17
CA THR A 64 8.39 1.48 9.25
C THR A 64 8.88 1.07 10.63
N GLY A 65 9.16 -0.20 10.85
CA GLY A 65 9.44 -0.77 12.16
C GLY A 65 8.19 -1.08 12.99
N PHE A 66 7.00 -0.85 12.44
CA PHE A 66 5.75 -1.09 13.17
C PHE A 66 5.39 -2.57 13.18
N ASN A 67 4.97 -3.06 14.36
CA ASN A 67 4.37 -4.39 14.53
C ASN A 67 2.87 -4.20 14.74
N LEU A 68 2.09 -4.47 13.70
CA LEU A 68 0.66 -4.23 13.69
C LEU A 68 -0.12 -5.50 13.37
N GLU A 69 -1.39 -5.51 13.78
CA GLU A 69 -2.35 -6.53 13.35
C GLU A 69 -3.16 -6.01 12.17
N PHE A 70 -3.48 -6.90 11.23
CA PHE A 70 -4.09 -6.53 9.96
C PHE A 70 -5.36 -7.31 9.70
N GLU A 71 -6.33 -6.67 9.05
CA GLU A 71 -7.60 -7.23 8.62
C GLU A 71 -7.80 -6.93 7.13
N LEU A 72 -8.14 -7.95 6.35
CA LEU A 72 -8.36 -7.79 4.90
C LEU A 72 -9.52 -6.82 4.63
N CYS A 73 -9.29 -5.85 3.75
CA CYS A 73 -10.33 -4.90 3.34
C CYS A 73 -10.58 -4.86 1.83
N SER A 74 -9.66 -5.31 0.99
CA SER A 74 -9.95 -5.48 -0.44
C SER A 74 -9.02 -6.46 -1.13
N ILE A 75 -9.51 -7.00 -2.24
CA ILE A 75 -8.71 -7.73 -3.24
C ILE A 75 -8.86 -6.96 -4.54
N GLN A 76 -7.73 -6.60 -5.16
CA GLN A 76 -7.70 -5.81 -6.38
C GLN A 76 -7.04 -6.60 -7.51
N GLU A 77 -7.66 -6.54 -8.67
CA GLU A 77 -7.07 -7.00 -9.93
C GLU A 77 -6.78 -5.75 -10.76
N ASN A 78 -5.51 -5.40 -10.87
CA ASN A 78 -5.07 -4.21 -11.60
C ASN A 78 -4.50 -4.60 -12.96
N PHE A 79 -5.00 -3.97 -14.00
CA PHE A 79 -4.56 -4.16 -15.38
C PHE A 79 -3.92 -2.85 -15.85
N LEU A 80 -2.62 -2.88 -16.09
CA LEU A 80 -1.84 -1.70 -16.42
C LEU A 80 -1.11 -1.89 -17.76
N GLU A 81 -0.96 -0.82 -18.49
CA GLU A 81 -0.10 -0.80 -19.67
C GLU A 81 0.96 0.29 -19.50
N LYS A 82 2.21 -0.09 -19.62
CA LYS A 82 3.34 0.82 -19.50
C LYS A 82 4.50 0.38 -20.40
N ASP A 83 5.02 1.30 -21.21
CA ASP A 83 6.18 1.05 -22.07
C ASP A 83 6.02 -0.20 -22.94
N ASN A 84 4.85 -0.36 -23.58
CA ASN A 84 4.44 -1.52 -24.37
C ASN A 84 4.37 -2.84 -23.59
N LYS A 85 4.38 -2.78 -22.25
CA LYS A 85 4.19 -3.95 -21.40
C LYS A 85 2.77 -3.98 -20.85
N LYS A 86 2.18 -5.17 -20.83
CA LYS A 86 0.92 -5.47 -20.16
C LYS A 86 1.24 -6.04 -18.78
N ILE A 87 0.75 -5.36 -17.75
CA ILE A 87 1.01 -5.75 -16.37
C ILE A 87 -0.31 -6.13 -15.70
N MET A 88 -0.35 -7.33 -15.16
CA MET A 88 -1.45 -7.80 -14.32
C MET A 88 -0.95 -7.90 -12.89
N GLN A 89 -1.63 -7.22 -11.98
CA GLN A 89 -1.23 -7.19 -10.59
C GLN A 89 -2.41 -7.56 -9.70
N TYR A 90 -2.19 -8.53 -8.80
CA TYR A 90 -3.11 -8.82 -7.72
C TYR A 90 -2.62 -8.14 -6.45
N CYS A 91 -3.49 -7.37 -5.80
CA CYS A 91 -3.17 -6.67 -4.57
C CYS A 91 -4.17 -7.03 -3.48
N PHE A 92 -3.64 -7.54 -2.37
CA PHE A 92 -4.39 -7.79 -1.14
C PHE A 92 -4.19 -6.60 -0.21
N CYS A 93 -5.25 -5.82 0.00
CA CYS A 93 -5.19 -4.63 0.84
C CYS A 93 -5.76 -4.92 2.23
N TYR A 94 -4.98 -4.59 3.24
CA TYR A 94 -5.30 -4.78 4.66
C TYR A 94 -5.47 -3.44 5.34
N LYS A 95 -6.25 -3.41 6.41
CA LYS A 95 -6.36 -2.24 7.29
C LYS A 95 -5.79 -2.54 8.67
N SER A 96 -5.29 -1.51 9.32
CA SER A 96 -4.72 -1.57 10.66
C SER A 96 -4.83 -0.23 11.37
N ILE A 97 -4.63 -0.25 12.68
CA ILE A 97 -4.61 0.95 13.52
C ILE A 97 -3.26 1.00 14.26
N TYR A 98 -2.58 2.12 14.11
CA TYR A 98 -1.40 2.45 14.89
C TYR A 98 -1.84 3.10 16.21
N ASN A 99 -1.80 2.33 17.30
CA ASN A 99 -2.36 2.71 18.61
C ASN A 99 -1.45 3.59 19.46
N GLU A 100 -0.25 3.90 18.99
CA GLU A 100 0.68 4.76 19.69
C GLU A 100 0.56 6.23 19.26
N ASN A 101 1.13 7.15 20.04
CA ASN A 101 1.18 8.54 19.66
C ASN A 101 2.14 8.74 18.49
N ILE A 102 1.72 9.56 17.52
CA ILE A 102 2.59 9.94 16.39
C ILE A 102 3.64 10.91 16.92
N THR A 103 4.91 10.50 16.84
CA THR A 103 6.05 11.34 17.26
C THR A 103 6.69 12.09 16.10
N GLN A 104 6.51 11.58 14.87
CA GLN A 104 7.02 12.19 13.63
C GLN A 104 5.92 12.17 12.57
N GLU A 105 5.56 13.34 12.07
CA GLU A 105 4.58 13.48 10.98
C GLU A 105 5.09 12.94 9.65
N LYS A 106 6.41 12.94 9.47
CA LYS A 106 7.09 12.34 8.33
C LYS A 106 8.39 11.65 8.77
N PHE A 107 8.73 10.57 8.10
CA PHE A 107 9.97 9.82 8.35
C PHE A 107 10.43 9.04 7.13
N VAL A 108 11.73 8.78 7.05
CA VAL A 108 12.32 8.01 5.95
C VAL A 108 11.97 6.54 6.09
N CYS A 109 11.64 5.89 4.98
CA CYS A 109 11.48 4.45 4.92
C CYS A 109 12.77 3.75 5.35
N LYS A 110 12.67 2.77 6.26
CA LYS A 110 13.86 2.14 6.88
C LYS A 110 14.69 1.32 5.92
N ASP A 111 14.08 0.69 4.93
CA ASP A 111 14.74 -0.16 3.95
C ASP A 111 14.95 0.50 2.58
N ASN A 112 14.48 1.73 2.41
CA ASN A 112 14.62 2.47 1.15
C ASN A 112 14.70 3.98 1.39
N LYS A 113 15.90 4.55 1.32
CA LYS A 113 16.14 5.99 1.54
C LYS A 113 15.48 6.90 0.51
N GLY A 114 15.05 6.37 -0.63
CA GLY A 114 14.33 7.10 -1.67
C GLY A 114 12.83 7.24 -1.41
N GLN A 115 12.33 6.69 -0.30
CA GLN A 115 10.92 6.73 0.08
C GLN A 115 10.74 7.44 1.41
N MET A 116 9.71 8.28 1.48
CA MET A 116 9.36 9.05 2.67
C MET A 116 7.92 8.75 3.06
N PHE A 117 7.68 8.43 4.33
CA PHE A 117 6.35 8.24 4.90
C PHE A 117 5.81 9.55 5.47
N TYR A 118 4.49 9.72 5.34
CA TYR A 118 3.74 10.88 5.83
C TYR A 118 2.46 10.44 6.51
N TRP A 119 2.20 10.98 7.70
CA TRP A 119 0.87 10.93 8.30
C TRP A 119 0.03 12.07 7.75
N ILE A 120 -0.99 11.76 6.96
CA ILE A 120 -1.81 12.75 6.25
C ILE A 120 -3.23 12.74 6.83
N ASN A 121 -3.76 13.91 7.11
CA ASN A 121 -5.16 14.06 7.51
C ASN A 121 -6.09 13.51 6.42
N ILE A 122 -7.03 12.65 6.81
CA ILE A 122 -7.98 12.05 5.87
C ILE A 122 -8.80 13.12 5.16
N ASN A 123 -9.12 14.22 5.84
CA ASN A 123 -9.86 15.36 5.24
C ASN A 123 -9.05 16.11 4.18
N ASP A 124 -7.74 15.96 4.15
CA ASP A 124 -6.85 16.62 3.17
C ASP A 124 -6.51 15.73 1.98
N LEU A 125 -6.92 14.47 1.97
CA LEU A 125 -6.55 13.49 0.94
C LEU A 125 -6.95 13.92 -0.48
N GLN A 126 -8.05 14.65 -0.62
CA GLN A 126 -8.49 15.18 -1.91
C GLN A 126 -7.50 16.16 -2.55
N ASN A 127 -6.58 16.72 -1.76
CA ASN A 127 -5.56 17.66 -2.24
C ASN A 127 -4.32 16.94 -2.81
N TYR A 128 -4.28 15.61 -2.71
CA TYR A 128 -3.14 14.80 -3.12
C TYR A 128 -3.52 13.80 -4.20
N LYS A 129 -2.56 13.49 -5.06
CA LYS A 129 -2.69 12.41 -6.02
C LYS A 129 -2.36 11.09 -5.35
N LEU A 130 -3.31 10.16 -5.35
CA LEU A 130 -3.15 8.83 -4.78
C LEU A 130 -3.19 7.79 -5.90
N LEU A 131 -2.30 6.81 -5.85
CA LEU A 131 -2.29 5.69 -6.78
C LEU A 131 -2.27 4.36 -6.01
N PRO A 132 -2.96 3.32 -6.49
CA PRO A 132 -3.94 3.35 -7.59
C PRO A 132 -5.17 4.24 -7.28
N ASN A 133 -5.97 4.54 -8.30
CA ASN A 133 -7.10 5.48 -8.17
C ASN A 133 -8.14 5.06 -7.13
N SER A 134 -8.27 3.77 -6.86
CA SER A 134 -9.19 3.23 -5.85
C SER A 134 -8.78 3.55 -4.40
N THR A 135 -7.54 3.99 -4.16
CA THR A 135 -6.97 4.19 -2.81
C THR A 135 -7.80 5.15 -1.97
N TYR A 136 -8.24 6.27 -2.53
CA TYR A 136 -9.05 7.25 -1.80
C TYR A 136 -10.35 6.64 -1.26
N LYS A 137 -11.07 5.91 -2.12
CA LYS A 137 -12.33 5.26 -1.72
C LYS A 137 -12.11 4.20 -0.66
N LEU A 138 -11.03 3.43 -0.76
CA LEU A 138 -10.69 2.41 0.23
C LEU A 138 -10.38 3.01 1.60
N ILE A 139 -9.64 4.12 1.64
CA ILE A 139 -9.34 4.81 2.90
C ILE A 139 -10.62 5.34 3.55
N LYS A 140 -11.52 5.91 2.77
CA LYS A 140 -12.79 6.47 3.26
C LYS A 140 -13.77 5.40 3.72
N ASP A 141 -13.74 4.22 3.12
CA ASP A 141 -14.65 3.12 3.42
C ASP A 141 -13.94 1.78 3.31
N SER A 142 -13.36 1.33 4.42
CA SER A 142 -12.65 0.05 4.54
C SER A 142 -13.41 -0.97 5.40
N GLU A 143 -14.68 -0.72 5.73
CA GLU A 143 -15.45 -1.57 6.64
C GLU A 143 -15.84 -2.92 6.03
N ASN A 144 -16.14 -2.95 4.73
CA ASN A 144 -16.52 -4.16 4.03
C ASN A 144 -15.41 -4.61 3.08
N ILE A 145 -15.22 -5.93 2.95
CA ILE A 145 -14.27 -6.48 1.99
C ILE A 145 -14.79 -6.19 0.58
N ARG A 146 -13.95 -5.56 -0.25
CA ARG A 146 -14.26 -5.20 -1.62
C ARG A 146 -13.41 -5.97 -2.61
N HIS A 147 -14.04 -6.41 -3.70
CA HIS A 147 -13.34 -6.90 -4.88
C HIS A 147 -13.37 -5.81 -5.95
N ILE A 148 -12.20 -5.38 -6.38
CA ILE A 148 -12.02 -4.25 -7.31
C ILE A 148 -11.28 -4.72 -8.54
N ILE A 149 -11.83 -4.41 -9.73
CA ILE A 149 -11.14 -4.61 -11.01
C ILE A 149 -10.85 -3.22 -11.57
N GLU A 150 -9.58 -2.92 -11.76
CA GLU A 150 -9.12 -1.62 -12.26
C GLU A 150 -8.37 -1.81 -13.59
N ARG A 151 -8.84 -1.12 -14.65
CA ARG A 151 -8.29 -1.19 -16.01
C ARG A 151 -7.83 0.16 -16.51
#